data_76d80b9a7ba526419673e60c10abf2b6
#
_entry.id   76d80b9a7ba526419673e60c10abf2b6
#
_cell.length_a   1.000
_cell.length_b   1.000
_cell.length_c   1.000
_cell.angle_alpha   90.00
_cell.angle_beta   90.00
_cell.angle_gamma   90.00
#
_symmetry.space_group_name_H-M   'P 1'
#
loop_
_entity.id
_entity.type
_entity.pdbx_description
1 polymer ?
#
loop_
_entity_poly.entity_id
_entity_poly.type
_entity_poly.pdbx_seq_one_letter_code
_entity_poly.pdbx_strand_id
1 'polypeptide(L)' 'MKYQAKVIKKYEKLGYYVIDLVVTNKKGIADLLCLKKGEVPLFVEVKDIGDTIKPLQRYRAKELQDLGFESIFDINKKR' A
#
# COMPACT_ATOMS: atom_id res chain seq x y z
N MET A 1 -18.64 -2.91 -0.11
CA MET A 1 -17.44 -2.06 -0.16
C MET A 1 -16.24 -2.92 -0.53
N LYS A 2 -15.49 -2.51 -1.54
CA LYS A 2 -14.28 -3.22 -1.94
C LYS A 2 -13.23 -3.14 -0.84
N TYR A 3 -12.37 -4.14 -0.77
CA TYR A 3 -11.37 -4.22 0.28
C TYR A 3 -10.44 -2.99 0.30
N GLN A 4 -10.05 -2.49 -0.88
CA GLN A 4 -9.18 -1.30 -0.95
C GLN A 4 -9.82 -0.10 -0.24
N ALA A 5 -11.13 0.09 -0.41
CA ALA A 5 -11.82 1.19 0.27
C ALA A 5 -11.81 1.01 1.78
N LYS A 6 -11.90 -0.23 2.26
CA LYS A 6 -11.80 -0.52 3.69
C LYS A 6 -10.41 -0.21 4.22
N VAL A 7 -9.39 -0.54 3.45
CA VAL A 7 -7.99 -0.28 3.83
C VAL A 7 -7.74 1.21 3.92
N ILE A 8 -8.23 1.98 2.93
CA ILE A 8 -8.10 3.44 2.96
C ILE A 8 -8.69 4.00 4.25
N LYS A 9 -9.91 3.59 4.59
CA LYS A 9 -10.58 4.05 5.81
C LYS A 9 -9.82 3.66 7.06
N LYS A 10 -9.24 2.45 7.06
CA LYS A 10 -8.45 1.97 8.20
C LYS A 10 -7.27 2.90 8.47
N TYR A 11 -6.51 3.22 7.43
CA TYR A 11 -5.34 4.08 7.61
C TYR A 11 -5.71 5.52 7.90
N GLU A 12 -6.81 6.01 7.34
CA GLU A 12 -7.32 7.35 7.70
C GLU A 12 -7.67 7.42 9.18
N LYS A 13 -8.31 6.38 9.71
CA LYS A 13 -8.63 6.32 11.14
C LYS A 13 -7.38 6.30 12.02
N LEU A 14 -6.29 5.75 11.50
CA LEU A 14 -5.01 5.74 12.22
C LEU A 14 -4.26 7.07 12.12
N GLY A 15 -4.85 8.06 11.44
CA GLY A 15 -4.28 9.39 11.35
C GLY A 15 -3.46 9.66 10.09
N TYR A 16 -3.46 8.73 9.15
CA TYR A 16 -2.72 8.92 7.90
C TYR A 16 -3.49 9.75 6.88
N TYR A 17 -2.75 10.54 6.13
CA TYR A 17 -3.23 11.16 4.92
C TYR A 17 -3.00 10.13 3.80
N VAL A 18 -4.08 9.59 3.23
CA VAL A 18 -3.99 8.46 2.30
C VAL A 18 -4.20 8.93 0.87
N ILE A 19 -3.25 8.60 0.00
CA ILE A 19 -3.30 8.91 -1.42
C ILE A 19 -3.45 7.59 -2.19
N ASP A 20 -4.48 7.52 -3.03
CA ASP A 20 -4.69 6.35 -3.90
C ASP A 20 -3.86 6.56 -5.17
N LEU A 21 -2.89 5.68 -5.39
CA LEU A 21 -1.95 5.78 -6.52
C LEU A 21 -2.54 5.09 -7.76
N VAL A 22 -3.65 5.63 -8.27
CA VAL A 22 -4.37 5.02 -9.40
C VAL A 22 -3.55 5.02 -10.69
N VAL A 23 -2.86 6.12 -10.95
CA VAL A 23 -2.05 6.26 -12.17
C VAL A 23 -0.64 6.66 -11.78
N THR A 24 0.33 5.84 -12.14
CA THR A 24 1.75 6.14 -11.89
C THR A 24 2.59 5.71 -13.09
N ASN A 25 3.82 6.19 -13.13
CA ASN A 25 4.78 5.79 -14.15
C ASN A 25 5.58 4.53 -13.76
N LYS A 26 5.27 3.93 -12.60
CA LYS A 26 5.99 2.75 -12.10
C LYS A 26 5.04 1.57 -11.99
N LYS A 27 5.09 0.66 -12.95
CA LYS A 27 4.29 -0.57 -12.87
C LYS A 27 4.68 -1.36 -11.63
N GLY A 28 3.69 -1.94 -10.98
CA GLY A 28 3.91 -2.76 -9.79
C GLY A 28 4.11 -1.97 -8.51
N ILE A 29 4.02 -0.63 -8.55
CA ILE A 29 4.09 0.19 -7.35
C ILE A 29 2.86 -0.06 -6.48
N ALA A 30 2.98 0.21 -5.17
CA ALA A 30 1.89 0.04 -4.22
C ALA A 30 0.64 0.83 -4.60
N ASP A 31 -0.51 0.37 -4.11
CA ASP A 31 -1.80 1.01 -4.40
C ASP A 31 -1.99 2.33 -3.66
N LEU A 32 -1.44 2.43 -2.45
CA LEU A 32 -1.67 3.57 -1.57
C LEU A 32 -0.36 4.13 -1.06
N LEU A 33 -0.35 5.46 -0.87
CA LEU A 33 0.71 6.16 -0.15
C LEU A 33 0.09 6.79 1.09
N CYS A 34 0.58 6.41 2.25
CA CYS A 34 0.06 6.87 3.54
C CYS A 34 1.08 7.75 4.22
N LEU A 35 0.69 8.99 4.51
CA LEU A 35 1.57 10.01 5.07
C LEU A 35 1.06 10.45 6.43
N LYS A 36 1.99 10.63 7.36
CA LYS A 36 1.67 11.12 8.69
C LYS A 36 2.86 11.94 9.19
N LYS A 37 2.56 13.06 9.83
CA LYS A 37 3.60 13.95 10.34
C LYS A 37 4.52 13.21 11.31
N GLY A 38 5.81 13.33 11.09
CA GLY A 38 6.82 12.70 11.95
C GLY A 38 7.07 11.22 11.67
N GLU A 39 6.41 10.65 10.65
CA GLU A 39 6.55 9.25 10.31
C GLU A 39 7.13 9.09 8.91
N VAL A 40 7.83 7.99 8.71
CA VAL A 40 8.34 7.63 7.39
C VAL A 40 7.14 7.34 6.48
N PRO A 41 7.14 7.83 5.22
CA PRO A 41 6.07 7.48 4.28
C PRO A 41 5.89 5.98 4.17
N LEU A 42 4.63 5.56 4.19
CA LEU A 42 4.24 4.15 4.15
C LEU A 42 3.51 3.85 2.84
N PHE A 43 4.07 2.95 2.05
CA PHE A 43 3.41 2.45 0.84
C PHE A 43 2.68 1.17 1.17
N VAL A 44 1.44 1.05 0.72
CA VAL A 44 0.59 -0.11 1.02
C VAL A 44 0.09 -0.74 -0.27
N GLU A 45 0.45 -1.99 -0.50
CA GLU A 45 -0.08 -2.79 -1.58
C GLU A 45 -1.28 -3.57 -1.02
N VAL A 46 -2.46 -3.35 -1.60
CA VAL A 46 -3.70 -3.97 -1.11
C VAL A 46 -3.95 -5.27 -1.85
N LYS A 47 -4.14 -6.35 -1.11
CA LYS A 47 -4.43 -7.68 -1.67
C LYS A 47 -5.72 -8.22 -1.09
N ASP A 48 -6.71 -8.40 -1.93
CA ASP A 48 -7.97 -9.02 -1.52
C ASP A 48 -7.85 -10.54 -1.59
N ILE A 49 -8.88 -11.22 -1.12
CA ILE A 49 -8.93 -12.69 -1.16
C ILE A 49 -8.81 -13.15 -2.62
N GLY A 50 -7.90 -14.09 -2.85
CA GLY A 50 -7.65 -14.61 -4.19
C GLY A 50 -6.59 -13.86 -4.99
N ASP A 51 -6.20 -12.67 -4.54
CA ASP A 51 -5.11 -11.94 -5.20
C ASP A 51 -3.77 -12.56 -4.87
N THR A 52 -2.85 -12.53 -5.83
CA THR A 52 -1.49 -12.99 -5.61
C THR A 52 -0.52 -11.82 -5.66
N ILE A 53 0.57 -11.93 -4.90
CA ILE A 53 1.63 -10.94 -4.94
C ILE A 53 2.53 -11.27 -6.13
N LYS A 54 2.62 -10.33 -7.08
CA LYS A 54 3.43 -10.53 -8.29
C LYS A 54 4.89 -10.17 -8.03
N PRO A 55 5.82 -10.81 -8.75
CA PRO A 55 7.25 -10.52 -8.56
C PRO A 55 7.59 -9.04 -8.71
N LEU A 56 6.99 -8.33 -9.67
CA LEU A 56 7.25 -6.91 -9.85
C LEU A 56 6.80 -6.09 -8.64
N GLN A 57 5.71 -6.49 -7.97
CA GLN A 57 5.25 -5.81 -6.77
C GLN A 57 6.26 -5.97 -5.63
N ARG A 58 6.84 -7.15 -5.48
CA ARG A 58 7.90 -7.39 -4.49
C ARG A 58 9.14 -6.56 -4.80
N TYR A 59 9.49 -6.49 -6.08
CA TYR A 59 10.64 -5.71 -6.53
C TYR A 59 10.46 -4.22 -6.19
N ARG A 60 9.28 -3.66 -6.47
CA ARG A 60 8.98 -2.26 -6.16
C ARG A 60 9.00 -2.00 -4.66
N ALA A 61 8.44 -2.93 -3.87
CA ALA A 61 8.47 -2.81 -2.42
C ALA A 61 9.91 -2.74 -1.90
N LYS A 62 10.78 -3.59 -2.45
CA LYS A 62 12.19 -3.58 -2.06
C LYS A 62 12.88 -2.28 -2.45
N GLU A 63 12.61 -1.77 -3.64
CA GLU A 63 13.16 -0.47 -4.07
C GLU A 63 12.80 0.63 -3.07
N LEU A 64 11.53 0.67 -2.66
CA LEU A 64 11.07 1.69 -1.73
C LEU A 64 11.72 1.55 -0.37
N GLN A 65 11.87 0.31 0.11
CA GLN A 65 12.55 0.03 1.37
C GLN A 65 14.03 0.46 1.31
N ASP A 66 14.68 0.19 0.19
CA ASP A 66 16.08 0.57 0.00
C ASP A 66 16.25 2.09 -0.04
N LEU A 67 15.21 2.83 -0.45
CA LEU A 67 15.21 4.28 -0.41
C LEU A 67 14.92 4.85 0.97
N GLY A 68 14.62 4.00 1.94
CA GLY A 68 14.35 4.43 3.32
C GLY A 68 12.88 4.59 3.66
N PHE A 69 11.97 4.19 2.76
CA PHE A 69 10.53 4.23 3.02
C PHE A 69 10.04 2.88 3.49
N GLU A 70 8.83 2.86 4.06
CA GLU A 70 8.18 1.61 4.43
C GLU A 70 7.28 1.15 3.30
N SER A 71 7.23 -0.16 3.06
CA SER A 71 6.37 -0.73 2.04
C SER A 71 5.86 -2.07 2.56
N ILE A 72 4.53 -2.21 2.63
CA ILE A 72 3.89 -3.40 3.18
C ILE A 72 2.79 -3.90 2.25
N PHE A 73 2.39 -5.14 2.46
CA PHE A 73 1.24 -5.74 1.80
C PHE A 73 0.13 -5.87 2.84
N ASP A 74 -1.03 -5.27 2.55
CA ASP A 74 -2.20 -5.39 3.40
C ASP A 74 -3.12 -6.45 2.77
N ILE A 75 -3.12 -7.62 3.36
CA ILE A 75 -3.76 -8.80 2.79
C ILE A 75 -5.07 -9.09 3.53
N ASN A 76 -6.16 -9.19 2.77
CA ASN A 76 -7.44 -9.57 3.34
C ASN A 76 -7.43 -11.06 3.68
N LYS A 77 -7.48 -11.37 4.97
CA LYS A 77 -7.46 -12.75 5.48
C LYS A 77 -8.83 -13.21 5.94
N LYS A 78 -9.82 -12.36 5.78
CA LYS A 78 -11.18 -12.70 6.22
C LYS A 78 -11.78 -13.75 5.27
N ARG A 79 -12.48 -14.69 5.86
CA ARG A 79 -13.17 -15.72 5.11
C ARG A 79 -14.67 -15.56 5.23
#